data_65b494fdf5de462fa805bced408912ce
#
_entry.id   65b494fdf5de462fa805bced408912ce
#
_cell.length_a   1.000
_cell.length_b   1.000
_cell.length_c   1.000
_cell.angle_alpha   90.00
_cell.angle_beta   90.00
_cell.angle_gamma   90.00
#
_symmetry.space_group_name_H-M   'P 1'
#
loop_
_entity.id
_entity.type
_entity.pdbx_description
1 polymer ?
#
loop_
_entity_poly.entity_id
_entity_poly.type
_entity_poly.pdbx_seq_one_letter_code
_entity_poly.pdbx_strand_id
1 'polypeptide(L)'
;MLTIADRFAVILAFSLIMVVAAFAQDAQPGAADRFAQERSQERFSQERFQPRGQSDSRNDARNQPGRFDFYVLALSWSPSFCESSRERNGGRSNLQQCAGERPYSFVVHGLWPQYERGFPRDCQVPAPRLARNIVNTMLDIMPAPRLVFNQWDRHGTCSGMNGQQYFDTVRKARETVQIPAQFKDVEKYLAVTPDDVEKAFIAANPGLSADAISVTCDHRRLSEVRICMSKDLQFRGCPEVDRRSCRNDKVMMPPVRGG
;
A
#
# COMPACT_ATOMS: atom_id res chain seq x y z
N MET A 1 75.05 24.75 -8.34
CA MET A 1 75.40 25.88 -7.45
C MET A 1 74.41 25.73 -6.26
N LEU A 2 74.86 25.09 -5.19
CA LEU A 2 75.37 25.64 -3.92
C LEU A 2 74.33 26.57 -3.26
N THR A 3 73.91 26.45 -2.02
CA THR A 3 74.56 26.01 -0.77
C THR A 3 73.48 25.95 0.32
N ILE A 4 73.49 24.94 1.16
CA ILE A 4 73.94 24.90 2.55
C ILE A 4 73.08 25.70 3.53
N ALA A 5 72.35 24.93 4.33
CA ALA A 5 72.43 24.75 5.78
C ALA A 5 72.30 26.03 6.63
N ASP A 6 71.36 25.98 7.57
CA ASP A 6 71.80 26.14 8.94
C ASP A 6 70.83 25.57 9.96
N ARG A 7 71.47 24.90 10.87
CA ARG A 7 70.89 24.31 12.10
C ARG A 7 70.64 25.45 13.09
N PHE A 8 69.59 25.31 13.89
CA PHE A 8 69.69 25.58 15.33
C PHE A 8 68.60 24.84 16.09
N ALA A 9 69.11 24.03 16.98
CA ALA A 9 68.37 23.39 18.05
C ALA A 9 68.14 24.44 19.16
N VAL A 10 66.97 24.40 19.77
CA VAL A 10 66.77 24.90 21.14
C VAL A 10 65.63 24.23 21.85
N ILE A 11 66.00 23.46 22.84
CA ILE A 11 65.52 23.33 24.21
C ILE A 11 64.10 22.82 24.48
N LEU A 12 64.11 21.65 25.10
CA LEU A 12 63.10 21.06 25.96
C LEU A 12 62.59 22.04 27.04
N ALA A 13 61.26 22.14 27.11
CA ALA A 13 60.60 22.52 28.35
C ALA A 13 59.57 21.45 28.68
N PHE A 14 59.94 20.57 29.61
CA PHE A 14 58.99 19.64 30.26
C PHE A 14 58.06 20.46 31.15
N SER A 15 56.84 20.62 30.73
CA SER A 15 55.77 21.01 31.66
C SER A 15 54.96 19.80 32.03
N LEU A 16 55.20 19.35 33.23
CA LEU A 16 54.51 18.29 33.93
C LEU A 16 53.11 18.80 34.32
N ILE A 17 52.08 18.50 33.49
CA ILE A 17 50.69 18.75 33.83
C ILE A 17 50.24 17.51 34.62
N MET A 18 50.11 17.68 35.93
CA MET A 18 49.42 16.74 36.81
C MET A 18 47.95 16.71 36.39
N VAL A 19 47.52 15.64 35.70
CA VAL A 19 46.12 15.33 35.50
C VAL A 19 45.62 14.71 36.83
N VAL A 20 44.94 15.52 37.62
CA VAL A 20 44.12 15.02 38.73
C VAL A 20 42.92 14.29 38.12
N ALA A 21 43.00 12.99 38.02
CA ALA A 21 41.85 12.15 37.71
C ALA A 21 40.88 12.21 38.91
N ALA A 22 39.87 13.03 38.78
CA ALA A 22 38.70 12.97 39.64
C ALA A 22 37.98 11.62 39.39
N PHE A 23 38.11 10.68 40.27
CA PHE A 23 37.26 9.50 40.34
C PHE A 23 35.84 9.97 40.65
N ALA A 24 35.00 10.15 39.61
CA ALA A 24 33.56 10.14 39.79
C ALA A 24 33.17 8.74 40.23
N GLN A 25 32.88 8.60 41.52
CA GLN A 25 32.22 7.41 42.02
C GLN A 25 30.84 7.34 41.40
N ASP A 26 30.64 6.44 40.44
CA ASP A 26 29.32 6.05 39.95
C ASP A 26 28.53 5.54 41.16
N ALA A 27 27.66 6.37 41.70
CA ALA A 27 26.67 5.98 42.68
C ALA A 27 25.76 4.94 42.03
N GLN A 28 25.94 3.68 42.39
CA GLN A 28 25.01 2.63 41.95
C GLN A 28 23.61 2.95 42.47
N PRO A 29 22.58 2.89 41.61
CA PRO A 29 21.20 3.13 42.05
C PRO A 29 20.85 2.17 43.20
N GLY A 30 20.25 2.72 44.25
CA GLY A 30 19.87 1.98 45.43
C GLY A 30 18.87 0.86 45.11
N ALA A 31 18.79 -0.15 45.96
CA ALA A 31 17.89 -1.29 45.78
C ALA A 31 16.43 -0.88 45.50
N ALA A 32 15.98 0.25 46.04
CA ALA A 32 14.65 0.81 45.80
C ALA A 32 14.44 1.23 44.33
N ASP A 33 15.47 1.80 43.67
CA ASP A 33 15.39 2.22 42.28
C ASP A 33 15.40 1.01 41.33
N ARG A 34 16.10 -0.08 41.69
CA ARG A 34 16.04 -1.34 40.88
C ARG A 34 14.67 -1.97 40.93
N PHE A 35 14.01 -2.03 42.07
CA PHE A 35 12.64 -2.54 42.21
C PHE A 35 11.60 -1.65 41.53
N ALA A 36 11.86 -0.35 41.39
CA ALA A 36 10.99 0.55 40.61
C ALA A 36 11.18 0.34 39.11
N GLN A 37 12.43 0.12 38.67
CA GLN A 37 12.71 -0.18 37.24
C GLN A 37 12.20 -1.56 36.83
N GLU A 38 12.37 -2.60 37.68
CA GLU A 38 11.81 -3.93 37.40
C GLU A 38 10.28 -3.89 37.29
N ARG A 39 9.60 -3.23 38.24
CA ARG A 39 8.13 -3.05 38.17
C ARG A 39 7.67 -2.25 36.95
N SER A 40 8.47 -1.29 36.47
CA SER A 40 8.17 -0.56 35.23
C SER A 40 8.34 -1.45 34.00
N GLN A 41 9.35 -2.32 33.97
CA GLN A 41 9.56 -3.27 32.87
C GLN A 41 8.51 -4.38 32.86
N GLU A 42 8.08 -4.87 34.04
CA GLU A 42 6.97 -5.84 34.12
C GLU A 42 5.64 -5.24 33.71
N ARG A 43 5.33 -3.98 34.05
CA ARG A 43 4.15 -3.27 33.51
C ARG A 43 4.21 -3.11 32.00
N PHE A 44 5.37 -2.74 31.45
CA PHE A 44 5.55 -2.59 30.00
C PHE A 44 5.45 -3.93 29.25
N SER A 45 5.81 -5.04 29.90
CA SER A 45 5.69 -6.40 29.38
C SER A 45 4.25 -6.91 29.44
N GLN A 46 3.50 -6.56 30.48
CA GLN A 46 2.09 -6.93 30.62
C GLN A 46 1.17 -6.13 29.70
N GLU A 47 1.47 -4.85 29.44
CA GLU A 47 0.70 -4.06 28.45
C GLU A 47 0.94 -4.54 27.01
N ARG A 48 2.06 -5.19 26.72
CA ARG A 48 2.36 -5.76 25.39
C ARG A 48 1.68 -7.10 25.13
N PHE A 49 1.14 -7.75 26.15
CA PHE A 49 0.45 -9.05 26.10
C PHE A 49 -1.04 -8.96 26.49
N GLN A 50 -1.68 -7.82 26.25
CA GLN A 50 -3.12 -7.85 26.15
C GLN A 50 -3.45 -8.55 24.82
N PRO A 51 -4.13 -9.71 24.83
CA PRO A 51 -4.67 -10.26 23.62
C PRO A 51 -5.56 -9.15 23.02
N ARG A 52 -5.34 -8.79 21.77
CA ARG A 52 -6.29 -8.02 20.97
C ARG A 52 -7.55 -8.87 20.77
N GLY A 53 -8.29 -9.02 21.84
CA GLY A 53 -9.42 -9.91 21.90
C GLY A 53 -10.53 -9.28 22.70
N GLN A 54 -11.10 -8.25 22.12
CA GLN A 54 -12.53 -8.06 22.05
C GLN A 54 -12.77 -7.38 20.71
N SER A 55 -12.71 -8.17 19.63
CA SER A 55 -13.35 -7.84 18.38
C SER A 55 -14.78 -7.47 18.75
N ASP A 56 -15.16 -6.25 18.42
CA ASP A 56 -16.50 -5.75 18.62
C ASP A 56 -17.44 -6.81 18.00
N SER A 57 -18.25 -7.49 18.80
CA SER A 57 -19.11 -8.60 18.36
C SER A 57 -20.01 -8.23 17.17
N ARG A 58 -20.22 -6.91 16.97
CA ARG A 58 -20.86 -6.34 15.79
C ARG A 58 -20.02 -6.44 14.52
N ASN A 59 -18.67 -6.39 14.63
CA ASN A 59 -17.77 -6.57 13.48
C ASN A 59 -17.68 -8.04 13.07
N ASP A 60 -17.67 -8.97 14.01
CA ASP A 60 -17.62 -10.40 13.71
C ASP A 60 -18.87 -10.88 12.98
N ALA A 61 -20.06 -10.37 13.34
CA ALA A 61 -21.31 -10.71 12.66
C ALA A 61 -21.39 -10.20 11.21
N ARG A 62 -20.62 -9.15 10.86
CA ARG A 62 -20.56 -8.58 9.50
C ARG A 62 -19.46 -9.19 8.65
N ASN A 63 -18.35 -9.61 9.24
CA ASN A 63 -17.20 -10.16 8.53
C ASN A 63 -17.32 -11.67 8.29
N GLN A 64 -18.46 -12.12 7.74
CA GLN A 64 -18.67 -13.53 7.42
C GLN A 64 -18.41 -13.82 5.95
N PRO A 65 -17.67 -14.92 5.62
CA PRO A 65 -17.46 -15.33 4.24
C PRO A 65 -18.78 -15.47 3.46
N GLY A 66 -18.84 -14.91 2.25
CA GLY A 66 -20.01 -14.96 1.37
C GLY A 66 -21.11 -13.94 1.69
N ARG A 67 -21.00 -13.24 2.82
CA ARG A 67 -21.97 -12.22 3.24
C ARG A 67 -21.53 -10.84 2.78
N PHE A 68 -22.01 -10.44 1.63
CA PHE A 68 -21.76 -9.11 1.02
C PHE A 68 -22.82 -8.87 -0.07
N ASP A 69 -22.93 -7.64 -0.56
CA ASP A 69 -23.97 -7.26 -1.51
C ASP A 69 -23.46 -7.21 -2.95
N PHE A 70 -22.25 -6.66 -3.17
CA PHE A 70 -21.66 -6.46 -4.48
C PHE A 70 -20.13 -6.42 -4.43
N TYR A 71 -19.47 -6.31 -5.58
CA TYR A 71 -18.03 -6.16 -5.70
C TYR A 71 -17.65 -4.74 -6.15
N VAL A 72 -16.49 -4.28 -5.69
CA VAL A 72 -15.74 -3.17 -6.29
C VAL A 72 -14.48 -3.72 -6.93
N LEU A 73 -14.36 -3.59 -8.26
CA LEU A 73 -13.12 -3.78 -8.97
C LEU A 73 -12.30 -2.49 -8.87
N ALA A 74 -11.14 -2.53 -8.22
CA ALA A 74 -10.22 -1.42 -8.13
C ALA A 74 -9.07 -1.58 -9.12
N LEU A 75 -8.89 -0.59 -9.99
CA LEU A 75 -7.84 -0.50 -11.00
C LEU A 75 -6.90 0.65 -10.63
N SER A 76 -5.69 0.34 -10.19
CA SER A 76 -4.69 1.36 -9.86
C SER A 76 -3.95 1.85 -11.10
N TRP A 77 -3.75 3.16 -11.20
CA TRP A 77 -2.82 3.73 -12.17
C TRP A 77 -1.38 3.44 -11.72
N SER A 78 -0.76 2.44 -12.34
CA SER A 78 0.55 1.92 -11.94
C SER A 78 1.63 3.00 -11.87
N PRO A 79 1.77 3.94 -12.83
CA PRO A 79 2.78 4.99 -12.74
C PRO A 79 2.64 5.90 -11.51
N SER A 80 1.42 6.27 -11.11
CA SER A 80 1.18 7.06 -9.88
C SER A 80 1.63 6.32 -8.63
N PHE A 81 1.31 5.03 -8.54
CA PHE A 81 1.77 4.19 -7.44
C PHE A 81 3.30 4.14 -7.39
N CYS A 82 3.96 3.98 -8.54
CA CYS A 82 5.41 3.90 -8.63
C CYS A 82 6.10 5.22 -8.24
N GLU A 83 5.57 6.37 -8.68
CA GLU A 83 6.08 7.67 -8.24
C GLU A 83 5.93 7.88 -6.73
N SER A 84 4.72 7.61 -6.20
CA SER A 84 4.47 7.69 -4.76
C SER A 84 5.38 6.75 -3.95
N SER A 85 5.68 5.57 -4.49
CA SER A 85 6.61 4.62 -3.86
C SER A 85 8.03 5.15 -3.85
N ARG A 86 8.50 5.75 -4.96
CA ARG A 86 9.84 6.36 -5.03
C ARG A 86 9.96 7.54 -4.07
N GLU A 87 8.97 8.42 -4.02
CA GLU A 87 8.94 9.56 -3.09
C GLU A 87 9.09 9.14 -1.63
N ARG A 88 8.36 8.09 -1.21
CA ARG A 88 8.45 7.56 0.17
C ARG A 88 9.79 6.87 0.47
N ASN A 89 10.48 6.36 -0.53
CA ASN A 89 11.69 5.54 -0.39
C ASN A 89 12.97 6.26 -0.89
N GLY A 90 13.02 7.58 -0.82
CA GLY A 90 14.21 8.36 -1.20
C GLY A 90 14.60 8.24 -2.67
N GLY A 91 13.61 8.20 -3.58
CA GLY A 91 13.82 8.16 -5.03
C GLY A 91 13.97 6.76 -5.63
N ARG A 92 13.93 5.70 -4.83
CA ARG A 92 14.08 4.32 -5.30
C ARG A 92 12.80 3.51 -5.10
N SER A 93 12.53 2.60 -6.02
CA SER A 93 11.51 1.57 -5.83
C SER A 93 12.04 0.27 -6.43
N ASN A 94 12.24 -0.73 -5.59
CA ASN A 94 12.63 -2.10 -5.99
C ASN A 94 11.43 -3.01 -6.19
N LEU A 95 10.22 -2.46 -6.19
CA LEU A 95 9.01 -3.23 -6.47
C LEU A 95 9.01 -3.67 -7.93
N GLN A 96 8.78 -4.96 -8.19
CA GLN A 96 8.76 -5.54 -9.53
C GLN A 96 7.87 -4.76 -10.51
N GLN A 97 6.73 -4.27 -10.05
CA GLN A 97 5.82 -3.43 -10.82
C GLN A 97 6.46 -2.11 -11.29
N CYS A 98 7.43 -1.56 -10.53
CA CYS A 98 7.99 -0.23 -10.74
C CYS A 98 9.42 -0.24 -11.30
N ALA A 99 10.12 -1.38 -11.21
CA ALA A 99 11.52 -1.54 -11.60
C ALA A 99 11.69 -2.59 -12.72
N GLY A 100 10.59 -3.23 -13.15
CA GLY A 100 10.62 -4.21 -14.22
C GLY A 100 10.56 -3.56 -15.61
N GLU A 101 11.03 -4.28 -16.63
CA GLU A 101 11.00 -3.83 -18.04
C GLU A 101 9.59 -3.69 -18.61
N ARG A 102 8.61 -4.40 -18.03
CA ARG A 102 7.23 -4.35 -18.51
C ARG A 102 6.53 -3.06 -18.05
N PRO A 103 6.09 -2.22 -18.98
CA PRO A 103 5.28 -1.05 -18.64
C PRO A 103 3.86 -1.47 -18.24
N TYR A 104 3.35 -0.86 -17.18
CA TYR A 104 1.98 -1.07 -16.72
C TYR A 104 1.21 0.26 -16.72
N SER A 105 0.05 0.26 -17.34
CA SER A 105 -0.96 1.32 -17.21
C SER A 105 -1.85 1.06 -16.00
N PHE A 106 -3.10 0.66 -16.21
CA PHE A 106 -3.97 0.20 -15.13
C PHE A 106 -3.69 -1.27 -14.77
N VAL A 107 -3.48 -1.52 -13.48
CA VAL A 107 -3.35 -2.86 -12.91
C VAL A 107 -4.48 -3.12 -11.92
N VAL A 108 -4.84 -4.36 -11.72
CA VAL A 108 -5.82 -4.73 -10.70
C VAL A 108 -5.20 -4.55 -9.32
N HIS A 109 -5.78 -3.67 -8.51
CA HIS A 109 -5.48 -3.63 -7.09
C HIS A 109 -6.21 -4.76 -6.37
N GLY A 110 -7.50 -4.94 -6.65
CA GLY A 110 -8.29 -6.02 -6.07
C GLY A 110 -9.73 -6.02 -6.54
N LEU A 111 -10.46 -7.05 -6.12
CA LEU A 111 -11.91 -7.19 -6.26
C LEU A 111 -12.49 -7.32 -4.85
N TRP A 112 -13.15 -6.28 -4.39
CA TRP A 112 -13.51 -6.16 -2.99
C TRP A 112 -15.00 -6.40 -2.74
N PRO A 113 -15.38 -7.44 -1.97
CA PRO A 113 -16.74 -7.55 -1.45
C PRO A 113 -17.15 -6.28 -0.70
N GLN A 114 -18.36 -5.80 -0.95
CA GLN A 114 -18.92 -4.60 -0.35
C GLN A 114 -20.31 -4.86 0.21
N TYR A 115 -20.72 -4.09 1.20
CA TYR A 115 -22.11 -3.87 1.58
C TYR A 115 -22.64 -2.57 0.93
N GLU A 116 -23.94 -2.39 0.92
CA GLU A 116 -24.50 -1.10 0.53
C GLU A 116 -23.95 0.05 1.40
N ARG A 117 -23.53 -0.26 2.64
CA ARG A 117 -22.82 0.64 3.55
C ARG A 117 -21.65 -0.08 4.20
N GLY A 118 -20.42 0.33 3.85
CA GLY A 118 -19.19 -0.27 4.33
C GLY A 118 -18.84 -1.56 3.60
N PHE A 119 -17.90 -2.30 4.16
CA PHE A 119 -17.36 -3.51 3.53
C PHE A 119 -16.89 -4.51 4.58
N PRO A 120 -16.96 -5.82 4.29
CA PRO A 120 -16.32 -6.86 5.09
C PRO A 120 -14.80 -6.88 4.82
N ARG A 121 -14.04 -7.29 5.81
CA ARG A 121 -12.60 -7.53 5.66
C ARG A 121 -12.12 -8.57 6.65
N ASP A 122 -11.01 -9.23 6.30
CA ASP A 122 -10.36 -10.20 7.20
C ASP A 122 -11.35 -11.24 7.72
N CYS A 123 -12.21 -11.80 6.82
CA CYS A 123 -13.33 -12.66 7.20
C CYS A 123 -12.90 -14.05 7.69
N GLN A 124 -11.66 -14.44 7.45
CA GLN A 124 -11.04 -15.66 7.99
C GLN A 124 -9.65 -15.32 8.54
N VAL A 125 -9.46 -15.47 9.84
CA VAL A 125 -8.18 -15.21 10.53
C VAL A 125 -7.83 -16.43 11.38
N PRO A 126 -6.74 -17.15 11.06
CA PRO A 126 -5.84 -16.93 9.91
C PRO A 126 -6.50 -17.23 8.58
N ALA A 127 -6.09 -16.50 7.53
CA ALA A 127 -6.58 -16.77 6.18
C ALA A 127 -6.14 -18.17 5.70
N PRO A 128 -7.00 -18.91 4.95
CA PRO A 128 -6.58 -20.14 4.30
C PRO A 128 -5.40 -19.92 3.38
N ARG A 129 -4.45 -20.86 3.41
CA ARG A 129 -3.22 -20.76 2.62
C ARG A 129 -3.52 -20.66 1.12
N LEU A 130 -3.03 -19.59 0.49
CA LEU A 130 -3.08 -19.42 -0.95
C LEU A 130 -1.89 -20.14 -1.62
N ALA A 131 -2.18 -20.97 -2.62
CA ALA A 131 -1.16 -21.72 -3.36
C ALA A 131 -0.35 -20.79 -4.28
N ARG A 132 0.96 -21.00 -4.38
CA ARG A 132 1.86 -20.16 -5.19
C ARG A 132 1.54 -20.18 -6.70
N ASN A 133 1.06 -21.29 -7.22
CA ASN A 133 0.63 -21.37 -8.61
C ASN A 133 -0.51 -20.39 -8.91
N ILE A 134 -1.50 -20.24 -8.00
CA ILE A 134 -2.58 -19.24 -8.13
C ILE A 134 -1.99 -17.82 -8.14
N VAL A 135 -1.05 -17.53 -7.24
CA VAL A 135 -0.39 -16.21 -7.21
C VAL A 135 0.28 -15.93 -8.56
N ASN A 136 1.02 -16.91 -9.10
CA ASN A 136 1.75 -16.75 -10.35
C ASN A 136 0.82 -16.49 -11.55
N THR A 137 -0.38 -17.08 -11.58
CA THR A 137 -1.35 -16.82 -12.66
C THR A 137 -1.92 -15.39 -12.64
N MET A 138 -1.72 -14.63 -11.56
CA MET A 138 -2.26 -13.28 -11.43
C MET A 138 -1.24 -12.17 -11.75
N LEU A 139 0.04 -12.50 -11.87
CA LEU A 139 1.13 -11.50 -11.99
C LEU A 139 1.09 -10.65 -13.26
N ASP A 140 0.35 -11.07 -14.27
CA ASP A 140 0.12 -10.30 -15.50
C ASP A 140 -0.80 -9.10 -15.30
N ILE A 141 -1.76 -9.19 -14.38
CA ILE A 141 -2.73 -8.13 -14.05
C ILE A 141 -2.57 -7.56 -12.63
N MET A 142 -1.89 -8.28 -11.73
CA MET A 142 -1.57 -7.88 -10.35
C MET A 142 -0.05 -8.08 -10.15
N PRO A 143 0.81 -7.17 -10.62
CA PRO A 143 2.25 -7.44 -10.81
C PRO A 143 3.07 -7.38 -9.50
N ALA A 144 2.54 -7.89 -8.41
CA ALA A 144 3.22 -8.02 -7.13
C ALA A 144 2.67 -9.21 -6.33
N PRO A 145 3.47 -10.29 -6.10
CA PRO A 145 3.02 -11.45 -5.33
C PRO A 145 2.46 -11.07 -3.95
N ARG A 146 3.10 -10.12 -3.27
CA ARG A 146 2.64 -9.64 -1.95
C ARG A 146 1.26 -8.99 -2.02
N LEU A 147 0.95 -8.28 -3.11
CA LEU A 147 -0.39 -7.73 -3.34
C LEU A 147 -1.42 -8.84 -3.43
N VAL A 148 -1.15 -9.89 -4.22
CA VAL A 148 -2.07 -11.03 -4.39
C VAL A 148 -2.37 -11.69 -3.04
N PHE A 149 -1.35 -11.97 -2.21
CA PHE A 149 -1.56 -12.51 -0.86
C PHE A 149 -2.40 -11.57 0.00
N ASN A 150 -2.06 -10.27 0.05
CA ASN A 150 -2.79 -9.30 0.86
C ASN A 150 -4.26 -9.16 0.42
N GLN A 151 -4.54 -9.24 -0.90
CA GLN A 151 -5.90 -9.17 -1.41
C GLN A 151 -6.70 -10.42 -1.05
N TRP A 152 -6.09 -11.60 -1.06
CA TRP A 152 -6.69 -12.82 -0.55
C TRP A 152 -7.04 -12.71 0.92
N ASP A 153 -6.06 -12.39 1.75
CA ASP A 153 -6.24 -12.33 3.21
C ASP A 153 -7.34 -11.35 3.61
N ARG A 154 -7.33 -10.14 3.05
CA ARG A 154 -8.22 -9.05 3.42
C ARG A 154 -9.61 -9.12 2.82
N HIS A 155 -9.69 -9.47 1.55
CA HIS A 155 -10.90 -9.34 0.75
C HIS A 155 -11.38 -10.67 0.19
N GLY A 156 -10.49 -11.50 -0.32
CA GLY A 156 -10.82 -12.79 -0.90
C GLY A 156 -11.50 -13.73 0.08
N THR A 157 -11.02 -13.77 1.32
CA THR A 157 -11.64 -14.56 2.41
C THR A 157 -13.08 -14.16 2.70
N CYS A 158 -13.48 -12.94 2.33
CA CYS A 158 -14.85 -12.45 2.50
C CYS A 158 -15.81 -12.86 1.37
N SER A 159 -15.28 -13.33 0.23
CA SER A 159 -16.09 -13.72 -0.93
C SER A 159 -16.91 -15.00 -0.71
N GLY A 160 -16.53 -15.84 0.26
CA GLY A 160 -17.09 -17.18 0.45
C GLY A 160 -16.54 -18.23 -0.52
N MET A 161 -15.60 -17.83 -1.39
CA MET A 161 -14.94 -18.68 -2.39
C MET A 161 -13.61 -19.24 -1.85
N ASN A 162 -13.12 -20.31 -2.45
CA ASN A 162 -11.72 -20.69 -2.26
C ASN A 162 -10.79 -19.78 -3.08
N GLY A 163 -9.47 -19.87 -2.85
CA GLY A 163 -8.49 -18.97 -3.48
C GLY A 163 -8.52 -19.02 -5.01
N GLN A 164 -8.67 -20.22 -5.61
CA GLN A 164 -8.75 -20.35 -7.07
C GLN A 164 -10.01 -19.66 -7.62
N GLN A 165 -11.16 -19.96 -7.06
CA GLN A 165 -12.44 -19.37 -7.48
C GLN A 165 -12.44 -17.84 -7.35
N TYR A 166 -11.88 -17.31 -6.26
CA TYR A 166 -11.79 -15.88 -6.06
C TYR A 166 -10.92 -15.21 -7.14
N PHE A 167 -9.72 -15.73 -7.40
CA PHE A 167 -8.84 -15.13 -8.41
C PHE A 167 -9.31 -15.35 -9.85
N ASP A 168 -10.01 -16.44 -10.14
CA ASP A 168 -10.73 -16.61 -11.41
C ASP A 168 -11.83 -15.52 -11.57
N THR A 169 -12.52 -15.19 -10.47
CA THR A 169 -13.52 -14.10 -10.46
C THR A 169 -12.86 -12.73 -10.63
N VAL A 170 -11.71 -12.48 -10.00
CA VAL A 170 -10.92 -11.26 -10.20
C VAL A 170 -10.55 -11.09 -11.68
N ARG A 171 -10.08 -12.16 -12.32
CA ARG A 171 -9.71 -12.14 -13.75
C ARG A 171 -10.91 -11.85 -14.63
N LYS A 172 -12.01 -12.54 -14.43
CA LYS A 172 -13.27 -12.28 -15.15
C LYS A 172 -13.75 -10.83 -15.00
N ALA A 173 -13.73 -10.32 -13.76
CA ALA A 173 -14.09 -8.92 -13.51
C ALA A 173 -13.18 -7.95 -14.27
N ARG A 174 -11.86 -8.22 -14.33
CA ARG A 174 -10.92 -7.40 -15.11
C ARG A 174 -11.20 -7.50 -16.63
N GLU A 175 -11.52 -8.67 -17.13
CA GLU A 175 -11.84 -8.91 -18.55
C GLU A 175 -13.14 -8.23 -18.98
N THR A 176 -14.10 -8.05 -18.08
CA THR A 176 -15.35 -7.32 -18.36
C THR A 176 -15.10 -5.84 -18.62
N VAL A 177 -14.01 -5.25 -18.10
CA VAL A 177 -13.74 -3.82 -18.21
C VAL A 177 -12.75 -3.52 -19.32
N GLN A 178 -13.15 -2.66 -20.25
CA GLN A 178 -12.29 -2.12 -21.29
C GLN A 178 -11.58 -0.86 -20.77
N ILE A 179 -10.24 -0.87 -20.77
CA ILE A 179 -9.46 0.34 -20.50
C ILE A 179 -9.56 1.25 -21.72
N PRO A 180 -9.94 2.55 -21.54
CA PRO A 180 -9.99 3.51 -22.63
C PRO A 180 -8.67 3.59 -23.39
N ALA A 181 -8.72 3.63 -24.73
CA ALA A 181 -7.52 3.59 -25.56
C ALA A 181 -6.51 4.68 -25.20
N GLN A 182 -6.99 5.88 -24.86
CA GLN A 182 -6.17 7.03 -24.48
C GLN A 182 -5.36 6.83 -23.16
N PHE A 183 -5.68 5.82 -22.36
CA PHE A 183 -4.98 5.51 -21.10
C PHE A 183 -4.15 4.22 -21.21
N LYS A 184 -4.02 3.61 -22.37
CA LYS A 184 -3.20 2.40 -22.52
C LYS A 184 -1.71 2.74 -22.57
N ASP A 185 -1.35 3.76 -23.35
CA ASP A 185 0.04 4.16 -23.62
C ASP A 185 0.21 5.67 -23.44
N VAL A 186 0.14 6.12 -22.20
CA VAL A 186 0.37 7.54 -21.87
C VAL A 186 1.86 7.81 -21.88
N GLU A 187 2.37 8.53 -22.87
CA GLU A 187 3.81 8.79 -23.05
C GLU A 187 4.33 9.96 -22.23
N LYS A 188 3.47 10.93 -21.91
CA LYS A 188 3.81 12.17 -21.19
C LYS A 188 2.85 12.37 -20.02
N TYR A 189 3.22 13.23 -19.08
CA TYR A 189 2.30 13.63 -18.02
C TYR A 189 1.01 14.21 -18.64
N LEU A 190 -0.10 13.61 -18.26
CA LEU A 190 -1.43 14.00 -18.71
C LEU A 190 -2.20 14.61 -17.54
N ALA A 191 -2.62 15.87 -17.67
CA ALA A 191 -3.53 16.51 -16.74
C ALA A 191 -4.97 16.19 -17.16
N VAL A 192 -5.75 15.59 -16.25
CA VAL A 192 -7.14 15.19 -16.47
C VAL A 192 -8.01 15.68 -15.33
N THR A 193 -9.31 15.87 -15.60
CA THR A 193 -10.29 15.96 -14.51
C THR A 193 -10.76 14.56 -14.14
N PRO A 194 -11.15 14.29 -12.86
CA PRO A 194 -11.78 13.02 -12.50
C PRO A 194 -12.96 12.67 -13.38
N ASP A 195 -13.81 13.64 -13.71
CA ASP A 195 -14.97 13.50 -14.57
C ASP A 195 -14.58 13.05 -16.00
N ASP A 196 -13.50 13.57 -16.57
CA ASP A 196 -13.04 13.15 -17.90
C ASP A 196 -12.57 11.70 -17.92
N VAL A 197 -11.96 11.25 -16.81
CA VAL A 197 -11.58 9.84 -16.64
C VAL A 197 -12.82 8.96 -16.57
N GLU A 198 -13.81 9.33 -15.76
CA GLU A 198 -15.07 8.59 -15.63
C GLU A 198 -15.81 8.53 -16.99
N LYS A 199 -15.97 9.66 -17.68
CA LYS A 199 -16.58 9.73 -19.01
C LYS A 199 -15.86 8.83 -20.02
N ALA A 200 -14.53 8.80 -20.00
CA ALA A 200 -13.76 7.95 -20.90
C ALA A 200 -14.03 6.45 -20.63
N PHE A 201 -14.07 6.05 -19.33
CA PHE A 201 -14.41 4.67 -18.96
C PHE A 201 -15.86 4.32 -19.33
N ILE A 202 -16.82 5.21 -19.09
CA ILE A 202 -18.23 5.01 -19.46
C ILE A 202 -18.36 4.84 -20.98
N ALA A 203 -17.70 5.67 -21.77
CA ALA A 203 -17.73 5.57 -23.23
C ALA A 203 -17.11 4.26 -23.77
N ALA A 204 -16.09 3.74 -23.09
CA ALA A 204 -15.43 2.48 -23.45
C ALA A 204 -16.17 1.22 -22.97
N ASN A 205 -17.14 1.35 -22.07
CA ASN A 205 -17.80 0.23 -21.38
C ASN A 205 -19.33 0.38 -21.47
N PRO A 206 -19.98 -0.12 -22.53
CA PRO A 206 -21.43 -0.07 -22.63
C PRO A 206 -22.14 -0.68 -21.42
N GLY A 207 -23.10 0.04 -20.85
CA GLY A 207 -23.82 -0.35 -19.64
C GLY A 207 -23.20 0.14 -18.33
N LEU A 208 -21.99 0.73 -18.34
CA LEU A 208 -21.42 1.40 -17.18
C LEU A 208 -22.06 2.78 -17.00
N SER A 209 -22.73 3.02 -15.88
CA SER A 209 -23.33 4.31 -15.50
C SER A 209 -22.41 5.13 -14.62
N ALA A 210 -22.65 6.45 -14.55
CA ALA A 210 -21.83 7.35 -13.76
C ALA A 210 -21.86 7.04 -12.23
N ASP A 211 -22.96 6.48 -11.72
CA ASP A 211 -23.09 6.07 -10.33
C ASP A 211 -22.45 4.68 -10.03
N ALA A 212 -21.92 4.01 -11.06
CA ALA A 212 -21.26 2.71 -10.95
C ALA A 212 -19.73 2.81 -11.01
N ILE A 213 -19.16 4.01 -11.17
CA ILE A 213 -17.74 4.27 -11.27
C ILE A 213 -17.34 5.38 -10.29
N SER A 214 -16.11 5.32 -9.80
CA SER A 214 -15.53 6.34 -8.92
C SER A 214 -14.04 6.45 -9.21
N VAL A 215 -13.57 7.67 -9.41
CA VAL A 215 -12.14 7.98 -9.55
C VAL A 215 -11.59 8.43 -8.21
N THR A 216 -10.48 7.85 -7.76
CA THR A 216 -9.78 8.28 -6.54
C THR A 216 -8.43 8.90 -6.88
N CYS A 217 -7.96 9.79 -6.01
CA CYS A 217 -6.70 10.50 -6.20
C CYS A 217 -5.94 10.68 -4.88
N ASP A 218 -4.63 10.90 -4.97
CA ASP A 218 -3.92 11.62 -3.94
C ASP A 218 -4.07 13.13 -4.18
N HIS A 219 -3.34 13.96 -3.41
CA HIS A 219 -3.42 15.42 -3.56
C HIS A 219 -2.96 15.95 -4.94
N ARG A 220 -2.33 15.13 -5.77
CA ARG A 220 -1.77 15.53 -7.09
C ARG A 220 -2.11 14.59 -8.22
N ARG A 221 -2.28 13.27 -7.95
CA ARG A 221 -2.30 12.24 -9.00
C ARG A 221 -3.54 11.38 -8.95
N LEU A 222 -3.96 10.92 -10.12
CA LEU A 222 -4.92 9.82 -10.23
C LEU A 222 -4.36 8.59 -9.50
N SER A 223 -5.13 8.02 -8.59
CA SER A 223 -4.73 6.80 -7.87
C SER A 223 -5.40 5.57 -8.45
N GLU A 224 -6.73 5.55 -8.47
CA GLU A 224 -7.51 4.38 -8.89
C GLU A 224 -8.79 4.79 -9.62
N VAL A 225 -9.25 3.89 -10.47
CA VAL A 225 -10.62 3.82 -10.96
C VAL A 225 -11.28 2.62 -10.28
N ARG A 226 -12.42 2.84 -9.66
CA ARG A 226 -13.22 1.83 -8.97
C ARG A 226 -14.53 1.63 -9.69
N ILE A 227 -14.83 0.39 -10.05
CA ILE A 227 -16.03 0.03 -10.79
C ILE A 227 -16.83 -0.96 -9.97
N CYS A 228 -18.10 -0.64 -9.74
CA CYS A 228 -19.01 -1.48 -8.98
C CYS A 228 -19.69 -2.51 -9.86
N MET A 229 -19.72 -3.74 -9.38
CA MET A 229 -20.26 -4.90 -10.08
C MET A 229 -21.14 -5.72 -9.18
N SER A 230 -22.22 -6.27 -9.71
CA SER A 230 -23.01 -7.29 -9.02
C SER A 230 -22.17 -8.54 -8.74
N LYS A 231 -22.70 -9.50 -8.00
CA LYS A 231 -22.04 -10.82 -7.80
C LYS A 231 -21.81 -11.56 -9.11
N ASP A 232 -22.62 -11.27 -10.14
CA ASP A 232 -22.53 -11.84 -11.49
C ASP A 232 -21.69 -10.97 -12.43
N LEU A 233 -20.92 -10.01 -11.86
CA LEU A 233 -19.99 -9.13 -12.57
C LEU A 233 -20.66 -8.18 -13.61
N GLN A 234 -21.95 -7.88 -13.45
CA GLN A 234 -22.62 -6.83 -14.21
C GLN A 234 -22.40 -5.47 -13.53
N PHE A 235 -22.25 -4.41 -14.31
CA PHE A 235 -22.12 -3.05 -13.76
C PHE A 235 -23.37 -2.69 -12.94
N ARG A 236 -23.16 -2.00 -11.83
CA ARG A 236 -24.25 -1.55 -10.96
C ARG A 236 -23.90 -0.28 -10.21
N GLY A 237 -24.90 0.53 -9.90
CA GLY A 237 -24.74 1.73 -9.07
C GLY A 237 -24.25 1.42 -7.66
N CYS A 238 -23.42 2.31 -7.10
CA CYS A 238 -22.84 2.20 -5.76
C CYS A 238 -22.62 3.57 -5.11
N PRO A 239 -23.68 4.25 -4.67
CA PRO A 239 -23.61 5.65 -4.22
C PRO A 239 -22.64 5.92 -3.06
N GLU A 240 -22.35 4.92 -2.22
CA GLU A 240 -21.37 5.11 -1.13
C GLU A 240 -19.94 5.15 -1.66
N VAL A 241 -19.62 4.35 -2.67
CA VAL A 241 -18.29 4.33 -3.31
C VAL A 241 -18.11 5.62 -4.12
N ASP A 242 -19.11 6.01 -4.88
CA ASP A 242 -19.14 7.22 -5.70
C ASP A 242 -18.93 8.50 -4.85
N ARG A 243 -19.59 8.64 -3.72
CA ARG A 243 -19.38 9.78 -2.81
C ARG A 243 -17.94 9.96 -2.31
N ARG A 244 -17.09 8.95 -2.46
CA ARG A 244 -15.66 9.00 -2.10
C ARG A 244 -14.76 9.33 -3.28
N SER A 245 -15.33 9.76 -4.39
CA SER A 245 -14.60 10.21 -5.58
C SER A 245 -13.67 11.37 -5.28
N CYS A 246 -12.62 11.47 -6.07
CA CYS A 246 -11.66 12.57 -6.05
C CYS A 246 -12.37 13.91 -6.25
N ARG A 247 -12.05 14.90 -5.41
CA ARG A 247 -12.65 16.24 -5.45
C ARG A 247 -11.71 17.30 -6.03
N ASN A 248 -10.54 16.90 -6.53
CA ASN A 248 -9.62 17.82 -7.17
C ASN A 248 -10.14 18.20 -8.56
N ASP A 249 -10.04 19.46 -8.93
CA ASP A 249 -10.41 19.92 -10.27
C ASP A 249 -9.57 19.24 -11.35
N LYS A 250 -8.28 19.00 -11.06
CA LYS A 250 -7.36 18.31 -11.97
C LYS A 250 -6.41 17.40 -11.20
N VAL A 251 -6.07 16.30 -11.81
CA VAL A 251 -5.06 15.35 -11.33
C VAL A 251 -4.11 14.99 -12.46
N MET A 252 -2.89 14.61 -12.08
CA MET A 252 -1.89 14.18 -13.03
C MET A 252 -1.91 12.65 -13.21
N MET A 253 -1.80 12.21 -14.42
CA MET A 253 -1.46 10.84 -14.77
C MET A 253 -0.01 10.82 -15.26
N PRO A 254 0.94 10.30 -14.47
CA PRO A 254 2.31 10.08 -14.91
C PRO A 254 2.36 9.12 -16.09
N PRO A 255 3.39 9.24 -16.98
CA PRO A 255 3.51 8.39 -18.15
C PRO A 255 3.75 6.91 -17.81
N VAL A 256 3.26 6.04 -18.68
CA VAL A 256 3.54 4.61 -18.65
C VAL A 256 4.99 4.39 -19.08
N ARG A 257 5.80 3.87 -18.18
CA ARG A 257 7.23 3.58 -18.44
C ARG A 257 7.56 2.21 -17.89
N GLY A 258 8.40 1.47 -18.61
CA GLY A 258 9.18 0.41 -18.03
C GLY A 258 10.18 0.97 -17.01
N GLY A 259 10.52 0.25 -15.98
CA GLY A 259 11.49 0.66 -14.97
C GLY A 259 12.91 0.67 -15.51
#